data_995d1008e39f22d654dbca466ccf8225
#
_entry.id   995d1008e39f22d654dbca466ccf8225
#
_cell.length_a   1.000
_cell.length_b   1.000
_cell.length_c   1.000
_cell.angle_alpha   90.00
_cell.angle_beta   90.00
_cell.angle_gamma   90.00
#
_symmetry.space_group_name_H-M   'P 1'
#
loop_
_entity.id
_entity.type
_entity.pdbx_description
1 polymer ?
#
loop_
_entity_poly.entity_id
_entity_poly.type
_entity_poly.pdbx_seq_one_letter_code
_entity_poly.pdbx_strand_id
1 'polypeptide(L)'
;MANIFYGISGDISRKISKWISVAGDPDVFSEKDENLHKYKTALIGKYDVVSLDEALERYPDADIWVTYPRAGITAKYLLTKLPPERIHFLEADIEYRKGCDYLGRFISYRKDTFSPCCVTGECPVIRTSGSIMERLTQWQEYTSKLVDDIRQEKPNDCQNCHLLRFGPWRKTVGLNEINFGSNQPGDVCNFRCTYCFCEKTFKRLKDATDGFTTYEVMRQLSERPEYDTDDFIVQLANGEFCANKYCDEMLDILLRKKWKVELLSNMSIYNEKLATLMDSGRVRSLMTSLDAGTRETFMKIKRVDMFDRVIENLKKYPVDKTQLLLKYIMLDGVNDNEEDIDGFFDIAMSVGGAISLSSNLSAPYTDNMREMASRIIMKAKTAGIKVGTNSSYLTTADTKFIKEQSLI
;
A
#
# COMPACT_ATOMS: atom_id res chain seq x y z
N MET A 1 -39.60 -6.35 -1.15
CA MET A 1 -38.53 -6.93 -2.00
C MET A 1 -37.61 -7.68 -1.06
N ALA A 2 -37.21 -8.89 -1.40
CA ALA A 2 -36.36 -9.67 -0.51
C ALA A 2 -34.92 -9.11 -0.53
N ASN A 3 -34.19 -9.24 0.59
CA ASN A 3 -32.86 -8.74 0.77
C ASN A 3 -31.89 -9.92 1.00
N ILE A 4 -30.92 -10.09 0.13
CA ILE A 4 -29.84 -11.06 0.29
C ILE A 4 -28.58 -10.33 0.71
N PHE A 5 -28.00 -10.67 1.87
CA PHE A 5 -26.72 -10.13 2.31
C PHE A 5 -25.59 -11.05 1.83
N TYR A 6 -24.76 -10.55 0.91
CA TYR A 6 -23.73 -11.33 0.24
C TYR A 6 -22.32 -10.99 0.76
N GLY A 7 -21.58 -12.04 1.14
CA GLY A 7 -20.22 -11.96 1.66
C GLY A 7 -20.17 -11.90 3.17
N ILE A 8 -19.62 -12.93 3.79
CA ILE A 8 -19.54 -13.07 5.24
C ILE A 8 -18.11 -12.78 5.69
N SER A 9 -17.87 -11.64 6.32
CA SER A 9 -16.56 -11.33 6.92
C SER A 9 -16.55 -11.64 8.42
N GLY A 10 -15.39 -12.03 8.95
CA GLY A 10 -15.23 -12.61 10.29
C GLY A 10 -15.74 -11.84 11.51
N ASP A 11 -16.37 -10.67 11.37
CA ASP A 11 -16.89 -9.87 12.48
C ASP A 11 -18.34 -9.42 12.27
N ILE A 12 -19.17 -10.35 11.80
CA ILE A 12 -20.59 -10.10 11.51
C ILE A 12 -21.34 -9.61 12.73
N SER A 13 -21.11 -10.20 13.91
CA SER A 13 -21.84 -9.89 15.13
C SER A 13 -21.79 -8.40 15.51
N ARG A 14 -20.70 -7.72 15.18
CA ARG A 14 -20.54 -6.27 15.44
C ARG A 14 -21.14 -5.39 14.34
N LYS A 15 -21.29 -5.90 13.14
CA LYS A 15 -21.70 -5.10 11.97
C LYS A 15 -23.16 -5.31 11.58
N ILE A 16 -23.75 -6.43 11.92
CA ILE A 16 -25.09 -6.82 11.47
C ILE A 16 -26.17 -5.78 11.84
N SER A 17 -26.14 -5.24 13.04
CA SER A 17 -27.11 -4.21 13.46
C SER A 17 -27.03 -2.94 12.60
N LYS A 18 -25.81 -2.54 12.22
CA LYS A 18 -25.59 -1.41 11.31
C LYS A 18 -26.08 -1.74 9.90
N TRP A 19 -25.86 -2.95 9.42
CA TRP A 19 -26.31 -3.37 8.10
C TRP A 19 -27.84 -3.43 8.00
N ILE A 20 -28.49 -3.97 9.01
CA ILE A 20 -29.96 -4.01 9.13
C ILE A 20 -30.54 -2.59 9.14
N SER A 21 -29.89 -1.63 9.79
CA SER A 21 -30.38 -0.24 9.81
C SER A 21 -30.28 0.45 8.43
N VAL A 22 -29.49 -0.05 7.52
CA VAL A 22 -29.32 0.49 6.15
C VAL A 22 -30.22 -0.21 5.14
N ALA A 23 -30.28 -1.53 5.18
CA ALA A 23 -30.91 -2.36 4.14
C ALA A 23 -32.21 -3.04 4.60
N GLY A 24 -32.53 -2.97 5.88
CA GLY A 24 -33.58 -3.82 6.48
C GLY A 24 -33.04 -5.21 6.84
N ASP A 25 -33.90 -6.03 7.45
CA ASP A 25 -33.59 -7.41 7.78
C ASP A 25 -33.27 -8.22 6.50
N PRO A 26 -32.20 -9.02 6.49
CA PRO A 26 -31.96 -9.94 5.38
C PRO A 26 -32.91 -11.14 5.46
N ASP A 27 -33.38 -11.59 4.31
CA ASP A 27 -34.11 -12.87 4.20
C ASP A 27 -33.14 -14.05 4.27
N VAL A 28 -31.93 -13.87 3.75
CA VAL A 28 -30.88 -14.87 3.77
C VAL A 28 -29.50 -14.25 3.65
N PHE A 29 -28.50 -14.90 4.21
CA PHE A 29 -27.09 -14.61 3.92
C PHE A 29 -26.58 -15.53 2.80
N SER A 30 -25.75 -14.98 1.94
CA SER A 30 -25.11 -15.74 0.86
C SER A 30 -23.60 -15.58 0.88
N GLU A 31 -22.89 -16.65 0.50
CA GLU A 31 -21.43 -16.68 0.42
C GLU A 31 -21.00 -17.52 -0.79
N LYS A 32 -19.77 -17.39 -1.22
CA LYS A 32 -19.17 -18.25 -2.26
C LYS A 32 -19.17 -19.70 -1.82
N ASP A 33 -19.41 -20.61 -2.77
CA ASP A 33 -19.49 -22.05 -2.52
C ASP A 33 -18.26 -22.60 -1.79
N GLU A 34 -17.07 -22.12 -2.17
CA GLU A 34 -15.79 -22.49 -1.53
C GLU A 34 -15.68 -22.14 -0.05
N ASN A 35 -16.49 -21.18 0.42
CA ASN A 35 -16.48 -20.67 1.79
C ASN A 35 -17.71 -21.12 2.60
N LEU A 36 -18.73 -21.68 1.99
CA LEU A 36 -19.97 -22.06 2.64
C LEU A 36 -19.75 -23.00 3.84
N HIS A 37 -18.80 -23.96 3.71
CA HIS A 37 -18.50 -24.89 4.78
C HIS A 37 -18.00 -24.21 6.07
N LYS A 38 -17.38 -23.02 5.96
CA LYS A 38 -16.85 -22.27 7.10
C LYS A 38 -17.97 -21.60 7.90
N TYR A 39 -19.11 -21.30 7.26
CA TYR A 39 -20.16 -20.47 7.81
C TYR A 39 -21.47 -21.21 8.07
N LYS A 40 -21.67 -22.42 7.50
CA LYS A 40 -22.85 -23.28 7.79
C LYS A 40 -23.02 -23.65 9.27
N THR A 41 -21.93 -23.62 10.03
CA THR A 41 -21.93 -23.90 11.47
C THR A 41 -21.79 -22.65 12.33
N ALA A 42 -21.42 -21.52 11.75
CA ALA A 42 -21.33 -20.26 12.45
C ALA A 42 -22.72 -19.60 12.43
N LEU A 43 -23.45 -19.78 13.50
CA LEU A 43 -24.74 -19.12 13.72
C LEU A 43 -24.65 -17.61 13.43
N ILE A 44 -25.08 -17.19 12.23
CA ILE A 44 -25.43 -15.81 11.98
C ILE A 44 -26.85 -15.61 12.54
N GLY A 45 -26.99 -15.83 13.84
CA GLY A 45 -28.27 -15.72 14.52
C GLY A 45 -29.34 -16.64 13.93
N LYS A 46 -30.46 -16.07 13.54
CA LYS A 46 -31.66 -16.76 12.98
C LYS A 46 -31.62 -16.95 11.45
N TYR A 47 -30.56 -16.51 10.77
CA TYR A 47 -30.52 -16.47 9.31
C TYR A 47 -29.81 -17.66 8.70
N ASP A 48 -30.37 -18.20 7.61
CA ASP A 48 -29.70 -19.20 6.79
C ASP A 48 -28.51 -18.63 6.05
N VAL A 49 -27.50 -19.47 5.79
CA VAL A 49 -26.35 -19.16 4.92
C VAL A 49 -26.34 -20.17 3.78
N VAL A 50 -26.51 -19.68 2.57
CA VAL A 50 -26.63 -20.50 1.36
C VAL A 50 -25.70 -19.98 0.24
N SER A 51 -25.58 -20.73 -0.86
CA SER A 51 -24.93 -20.25 -2.07
C SER A 51 -25.71 -19.10 -2.71
N LEU A 52 -25.03 -18.32 -3.59
CA LEU A 52 -25.75 -17.26 -4.31
C LEU A 52 -26.82 -17.83 -5.23
N ASP A 53 -26.54 -18.95 -5.91
CA ASP A 53 -27.48 -19.57 -6.83
C ASP A 53 -28.72 -20.09 -6.06
N GLU A 54 -28.54 -20.73 -4.91
CA GLU A 54 -29.65 -21.14 -4.04
C GLU A 54 -30.43 -19.94 -3.49
N ALA A 55 -29.75 -18.84 -3.12
CA ALA A 55 -30.41 -17.63 -2.66
C ALA A 55 -31.27 -17.00 -3.76
N LEU A 56 -30.78 -16.97 -4.99
CA LEU A 56 -31.52 -16.44 -6.15
C LEU A 56 -32.65 -17.36 -6.63
N GLU A 57 -32.55 -18.68 -6.44
CA GLU A 57 -33.65 -19.59 -6.66
C GLU A 57 -34.78 -19.36 -5.65
N ARG A 58 -34.44 -19.12 -4.38
CA ARG A 58 -35.44 -18.81 -3.33
C ARG A 58 -36.08 -17.44 -3.52
N TYR A 59 -35.30 -16.46 -3.96
CA TYR A 59 -35.65 -15.04 -4.07
C TYR A 59 -35.23 -14.44 -5.41
N PRO A 60 -35.91 -14.78 -6.53
CA PRO A 60 -35.46 -14.38 -7.88
C PRO A 60 -35.36 -12.88 -8.09
N ASP A 61 -36.16 -12.09 -7.42
CA ASP A 61 -36.23 -10.63 -7.55
C ASP A 61 -35.56 -9.88 -6.40
N ALA A 62 -34.78 -10.56 -5.56
CA ALA A 62 -34.16 -9.95 -4.39
C ALA A 62 -33.08 -8.92 -4.76
N ASP A 63 -32.96 -7.93 -3.91
CA ASP A 63 -31.78 -7.04 -3.90
C ASP A 63 -30.61 -7.72 -3.18
N ILE A 64 -29.41 -7.54 -3.74
CA ILE A 64 -28.16 -8.08 -3.18
C ILE A 64 -27.41 -6.97 -2.47
N TRP A 65 -27.23 -7.12 -1.18
CA TRP A 65 -26.51 -6.18 -0.32
C TRP A 65 -25.12 -6.71 0.00
N VAL A 66 -24.11 -6.14 -0.63
CA VAL A 66 -22.71 -6.56 -0.45
C VAL A 66 -22.19 -6.07 0.88
N THR A 67 -21.75 -7.00 1.73
CA THR A 67 -21.29 -6.74 3.09
C THR A 67 -19.77 -6.49 3.18
N TYR A 68 -19.05 -6.72 2.09
CA TYR A 68 -17.59 -6.74 2.05
C TYR A 68 -17.00 -5.43 1.51
N PRO A 69 -16.10 -4.73 2.25
CA PRO A 69 -15.52 -3.47 1.79
C PRO A 69 -14.52 -3.61 0.63
N ARG A 70 -14.02 -4.81 0.33
CA ARG A 70 -13.14 -5.08 -0.83
C ARG A 70 -13.90 -5.70 -1.99
N ALA A 71 -14.98 -5.12 -2.35
CA ALA A 71 -15.99 -5.66 -3.24
C ALA A 71 -15.60 -5.79 -4.74
N GLY A 72 -14.40 -5.40 -5.19
CA GLY A 72 -14.03 -5.41 -6.61
C GLY A 72 -14.16 -6.79 -7.28
N ILE A 73 -13.66 -7.84 -6.65
CA ILE A 73 -13.78 -9.23 -7.18
C ILE A 73 -15.22 -9.73 -7.01
N THR A 74 -15.84 -9.44 -5.86
CA THR A 74 -17.20 -9.83 -5.54
C THR A 74 -18.22 -9.15 -6.45
N ALA A 75 -18.10 -7.84 -6.66
CA ALA A 75 -18.99 -7.11 -7.56
C ALA A 75 -18.83 -7.58 -9.01
N LYS A 76 -17.61 -7.86 -9.47
CA LYS A 76 -17.38 -8.42 -10.80
C LYS A 76 -18.08 -9.78 -10.98
N TYR A 77 -18.02 -10.63 -9.96
CA TYR A 77 -18.72 -11.91 -9.96
C TYR A 77 -20.25 -11.70 -9.96
N LEU A 78 -20.78 -10.84 -9.10
CA LEU A 78 -22.22 -10.56 -9.03
C LEU A 78 -22.78 -9.99 -10.34
N LEU A 79 -22.02 -9.14 -11.03
CA LEU A 79 -22.41 -8.58 -12.33
C LEU A 79 -22.46 -9.62 -13.46
N THR A 80 -21.88 -10.81 -13.28
CA THR A 80 -22.09 -11.93 -14.23
C THR A 80 -23.42 -12.63 -14.02
N LYS A 81 -24.10 -12.39 -12.88
CA LYS A 81 -25.32 -13.07 -12.48
C LYS A 81 -26.52 -12.12 -12.42
N LEU A 82 -26.30 -10.83 -12.18
CA LEU A 82 -27.35 -9.86 -11.85
C LEU A 82 -27.08 -8.52 -12.53
N PRO A 83 -28.14 -7.77 -12.86
CA PRO A 83 -28.01 -6.40 -13.34
C PRO A 83 -27.53 -5.45 -12.21
N PRO A 84 -26.81 -4.38 -12.58
CA PRO A 84 -26.19 -3.47 -11.58
C PRO A 84 -27.15 -2.84 -10.58
N GLU A 85 -28.36 -2.55 -11.01
CA GLU A 85 -29.41 -1.90 -10.20
C GLU A 85 -29.86 -2.73 -9.00
N ARG A 86 -29.63 -4.04 -9.04
CA ARG A 86 -29.94 -4.97 -7.94
C ARG A 86 -28.79 -5.20 -6.98
N ILE A 87 -27.63 -4.59 -7.23
CA ILE A 87 -26.43 -4.75 -6.41
C ILE A 87 -26.22 -3.48 -5.59
N HIS A 88 -26.40 -3.58 -4.30
CA HIS A 88 -26.26 -2.49 -3.34
C HIS A 88 -25.05 -2.73 -2.42
N PHE A 89 -24.53 -1.66 -1.84
CA PHE A 89 -23.44 -1.75 -0.88
C PHE A 89 -23.95 -1.26 0.48
N LEU A 90 -23.70 -2.03 1.52
CA LEU A 90 -24.09 -1.69 2.90
C LEU A 90 -23.33 -0.49 3.47
N GLU A 91 -22.21 -0.14 2.88
CA GLU A 91 -21.58 1.14 3.12
C GLU A 91 -22.22 2.19 2.21
N ALA A 92 -23.01 3.10 2.78
CA ALA A 92 -23.75 4.13 2.06
C ALA A 92 -22.89 5.07 1.21
N ASP A 93 -21.58 5.13 1.51
CA ASP A 93 -20.59 5.94 0.79
C ASP A 93 -19.95 5.20 -0.40
N ILE A 94 -20.49 4.07 -0.84
CA ILE A 94 -19.97 3.32 -2.00
C ILE A 94 -20.91 3.46 -3.19
N GLU A 95 -20.33 3.64 -4.38
CA GLU A 95 -21.00 3.58 -5.68
C GLU A 95 -20.24 2.70 -6.66
N TYR A 96 -20.90 2.14 -7.65
CA TYR A 96 -20.29 1.35 -8.70
C TYR A 96 -19.97 2.24 -9.91
N ARG A 97 -18.72 2.52 -10.16
CA ARG A 97 -18.23 3.37 -11.25
C ARG A 97 -16.82 3.01 -11.68
N LYS A 98 -16.30 3.67 -12.70
CA LYS A 98 -14.85 3.67 -12.97
C LYS A 98 -14.11 4.39 -11.83
N GLY A 99 -12.98 3.81 -11.39
CA GLY A 99 -12.14 4.35 -10.34
C GLY A 99 -10.89 3.50 -10.13
N CYS A 100 -10.09 3.85 -9.14
CA CYS A 100 -8.90 3.10 -8.73
C CYS A 100 -8.66 3.24 -7.23
N ASP A 101 -7.70 2.47 -6.68
CA ASP A 101 -7.42 2.43 -5.25
C ASP A 101 -6.89 3.76 -4.67
N TYR A 102 -6.42 4.68 -5.51
CA TYR A 102 -5.86 5.98 -5.10
C TYR A 102 -6.87 7.12 -5.20
N LEU A 103 -7.74 7.06 -6.22
CA LEU A 103 -8.63 8.15 -6.57
C LEU A 103 -9.58 8.53 -5.44
N GLY A 104 -9.51 9.80 -5.03
CA GLY A 104 -10.38 10.36 -4.02
C GLY A 104 -9.97 10.10 -2.57
N ARG A 105 -8.84 9.41 -2.33
CA ARG A 105 -8.39 9.07 -0.98
C ARG A 105 -6.90 9.30 -0.72
N PHE A 106 -6.09 9.35 -1.77
CA PHE A 106 -4.63 9.36 -1.69
C PHE A 106 -4.07 10.69 -2.19
N ILE A 107 -3.03 11.17 -1.52
CA ILE A 107 -2.21 12.28 -1.95
C ILE A 107 -0.72 11.90 -1.89
N SER A 108 0.00 12.08 -2.98
CA SER A 108 1.46 12.17 -2.95
C SER A 108 1.83 13.64 -2.79
N TYR A 109 2.24 14.00 -1.59
CA TYR A 109 2.57 15.37 -1.21
C TYR A 109 4.06 15.65 -1.43
N ARG A 110 4.36 16.74 -2.10
CA ARG A 110 5.74 17.21 -2.33
C ARG A 110 5.79 18.70 -2.01
N LYS A 111 6.98 19.26 -1.88
CA LYS A 111 7.27 20.64 -1.47
C LYS A 111 6.20 21.67 -1.89
N ASP A 112 5.88 21.77 -3.16
CA ASP A 112 4.97 22.75 -3.78
C ASP A 112 3.96 22.13 -4.74
N THR A 113 3.86 20.80 -4.72
CA THR A 113 2.99 20.05 -5.61
C THR A 113 2.30 18.90 -4.88
N PHE A 114 1.22 18.43 -5.44
CA PHE A 114 0.66 17.14 -5.10
C PHE A 114 0.33 16.31 -6.36
N SER A 115 0.18 15.01 -6.16
CA SER A 115 -0.39 14.10 -7.16
C SER A 115 -1.47 13.25 -6.52
N PRO A 116 -2.58 12.96 -7.21
CA PRO A 116 -3.65 12.10 -6.71
C PRO A 116 -3.28 10.61 -6.70
N CYS A 117 -2.12 10.25 -7.21
CA CYS A 117 -1.53 8.91 -7.12
C CYS A 117 0.01 8.98 -7.26
N CYS A 118 0.71 7.86 -6.98
CA CYS A 118 2.17 7.79 -7.10
C CYS A 118 2.68 6.65 -8.00
N VAL A 119 1.77 5.96 -8.71
CA VAL A 119 2.06 4.65 -9.31
C VAL A 119 2.53 4.72 -10.76
N THR A 120 2.17 5.78 -11.49
CA THR A 120 2.51 5.90 -12.92
C THR A 120 3.36 7.13 -13.19
N GLY A 121 4.27 7.04 -14.15
CA GLY A 121 5.04 8.20 -14.62
C GLY A 121 4.19 9.30 -15.28
N GLU A 122 2.93 8.99 -15.60
CA GLU A 122 1.94 9.89 -16.22
C GLU A 122 0.97 10.50 -15.19
N CYS A 123 1.24 10.31 -13.91
CA CYS A 123 0.41 10.86 -12.85
C CYS A 123 0.36 12.40 -12.92
N PRO A 124 -0.82 13.02 -12.91
CA PRO A 124 -0.92 14.47 -12.91
C PRO A 124 -0.22 15.08 -11.70
N VAL A 125 0.58 16.11 -11.94
CA VAL A 125 1.31 16.87 -10.92
C VAL A 125 0.71 18.26 -10.85
N ILE A 126 0.10 18.57 -9.73
CA ILE A 126 -0.63 19.83 -9.53
C ILE A 126 0.21 20.74 -8.63
N ARG A 127 0.49 21.95 -9.13
CA ARG A 127 1.14 22.99 -8.31
C ARG A 127 0.16 23.55 -7.30
N THR A 128 0.64 23.76 -6.09
CA THR A 128 -0.14 24.30 -4.98
C THR A 128 0.56 25.50 -4.33
N SER A 129 -0.22 26.35 -3.69
CA SER A 129 0.28 27.51 -2.97
C SER A 129 -0.51 27.73 -1.67
N GLY A 130 0.00 28.60 -0.81
CA GLY A 130 -0.63 28.92 0.47
C GLY A 130 -0.22 27.98 1.60
N SER A 131 -1.00 27.99 2.66
CA SER A 131 -0.86 27.13 3.82
C SER A 131 -1.08 25.66 3.49
N ILE A 132 -0.69 24.77 4.39
CA ILE A 132 -0.90 23.31 4.23
C ILE A 132 -2.39 23.00 4.02
N MET A 133 -3.27 23.64 4.78
CA MET A 133 -4.72 23.39 4.67
C MET A 133 -5.30 23.88 3.35
N GLU A 134 -4.87 25.04 2.85
CA GLU A 134 -5.26 25.53 1.52
C GLU A 134 -4.80 24.58 0.41
N ARG A 135 -3.60 24.01 0.54
CA ARG A 135 -3.09 22.99 -0.42
C ARG A 135 -3.91 21.71 -0.40
N LEU A 136 -4.35 21.26 0.78
CA LEU A 136 -5.23 20.09 0.90
C LEU A 136 -6.63 20.38 0.34
N THR A 137 -7.15 21.61 0.50
CA THR A 137 -8.39 22.04 -0.13
C THR A 137 -8.26 22.03 -1.67
N GLN A 138 -7.16 22.55 -2.22
CA GLN A 138 -6.88 22.49 -3.66
C GLN A 138 -6.81 21.04 -4.18
N TRP A 139 -6.22 20.13 -3.40
CA TRP A 139 -6.22 18.69 -3.72
C TRP A 139 -7.65 18.13 -3.73
N GLN A 140 -8.46 18.46 -2.73
CA GLN A 140 -9.83 17.97 -2.62
C GLN A 140 -10.70 18.46 -3.77
N GLU A 141 -10.61 19.73 -4.12
CA GLU A 141 -11.33 20.35 -5.25
C GLU A 141 -10.95 19.70 -6.58
N TYR A 142 -9.64 19.59 -6.86
CA TYR A 142 -9.14 18.94 -8.07
C TYR A 142 -9.61 17.49 -8.16
N THR A 143 -9.46 16.73 -7.06
CA THR A 143 -9.79 15.31 -7.06
C THR A 143 -11.30 15.07 -7.13
N SER A 144 -12.11 15.93 -6.50
CA SER A 144 -13.58 15.89 -6.62
C SER A 144 -14.01 16.13 -8.07
N LYS A 145 -13.45 17.15 -8.72
CA LYS A 145 -13.70 17.42 -10.14
C LYS A 145 -13.30 16.22 -11.01
N LEU A 146 -12.14 15.63 -10.76
CA LEU A 146 -11.66 14.45 -11.50
C LEU A 146 -12.62 13.25 -11.35
N VAL A 147 -13.12 13.01 -10.14
CA VAL A 147 -14.13 11.96 -9.88
C VAL A 147 -15.43 12.25 -10.63
N ASP A 148 -15.89 13.50 -10.64
CA ASP A 148 -17.10 13.90 -11.35
C ASP A 148 -16.95 13.82 -12.86
N ASP A 149 -15.81 14.20 -13.41
CA ASP A 149 -15.50 14.05 -14.84
C ASP A 149 -15.51 12.57 -15.26
N ILE A 150 -14.96 11.68 -14.41
CA ILE A 150 -15.02 10.22 -14.64
C ILE A 150 -16.47 9.69 -14.60
N ARG A 151 -17.29 10.16 -13.65
CA ARG A 151 -18.71 9.78 -13.55
C ARG A 151 -19.51 10.17 -14.79
N GLN A 152 -19.20 11.34 -15.32
CA GLN A 152 -19.87 11.93 -16.49
C GLN A 152 -19.21 11.54 -17.82
N GLU A 153 -18.23 10.64 -17.82
CA GLU A 153 -17.46 10.20 -18.99
C GLU A 153 -16.82 11.38 -19.78
N LYS A 154 -16.53 12.47 -19.07
CA LYS A 154 -15.83 13.61 -19.65
C LYS A 154 -14.33 13.34 -19.80
N PRO A 155 -13.65 14.01 -20.75
CA PRO A 155 -12.18 13.98 -20.84
C PRO A 155 -11.54 14.38 -19.50
N ASN A 156 -10.57 13.59 -19.04
CA ASN A 156 -9.91 13.79 -17.75
C ASN A 156 -8.50 13.18 -17.75
N ASP A 157 -7.69 13.55 -16.77
CA ASP A 157 -6.29 13.13 -16.67
C ASP A 157 -6.10 11.61 -16.42
N CYS A 158 -7.15 10.90 -16.01
CA CYS A 158 -7.11 9.46 -15.77
C CYS A 158 -7.72 8.63 -16.92
N GLN A 159 -8.23 9.23 -17.99
CA GLN A 159 -9.03 8.54 -19.04
C GLN A 159 -8.30 7.34 -19.67
N ASN A 160 -6.97 7.41 -19.82
CA ASN A 160 -6.13 6.35 -20.41
C ASN A 160 -5.35 5.54 -19.37
N CYS A 161 -5.63 5.74 -18.07
CA CYS A 161 -4.89 5.06 -17.02
C CYS A 161 -5.28 3.59 -16.92
N HIS A 162 -4.29 2.69 -16.98
CA HIS A 162 -4.48 1.24 -16.87
C HIS A 162 -4.98 0.76 -15.51
N LEU A 163 -4.89 1.63 -14.48
CA LEU A 163 -5.43 1.35 -13.14
C LEU A 163 -6.91 1.69 -13.02
N LEU A 164 -7.47 2.47 -13.97
CA LEU A 164 -8.87 2.82 -13.95
C LEU A 164 -9.73 1.63 -14.35
N ARG A 165 -10.56 1.15 -13.43
CA ARG A 165 -11.41 -0.02 -13.64
C ARG A 165 -12.78 0.19 -13.05
N PHE A 166 -13.81 -0.48 -13.57
CA PHE A 166 -15.12 -0.56 -12.95
C PHE A 166 -15.01 -1.31 -11.63
N GLY A 167 -15.66 -0.77 -10.59
CA GLY A 167 -15.67 -1.35 -9.26
C GLY A 167 -16.44 -0.50 -8.27
N PRO A 168 -16.56 -1.00 -7.02
CA PRO A 168 -17.14 -0.25 -5.92
C PRO A 168 -16.14 0.75 -5.36
N TRP A 169 -16.44 2.02 -5.48
CA TRP A 169 -15.58 3.11 -5.03
C TRP A 169 -16.36 4.03 -4.09
N ARG A 170 -15.66 4.71 -3.19
CA ARG A 170 -16.29 5.72 -2.34
C ARG A 170 -16.92 6.83 -3.18
N LYS A 171 -18.10 7.29 -2.79
CA LYS A 171 -18.81 8.42 -3.41
C LYS A 171 -18.11 9.73 -3.08
N THR A 172 -17.68 9.86 -1.83
CA THR A 172 -17.05 11.06 -1.30
C THR A 172 -15.53 11.03 -1.51
N VAL A 173 -14.99 12.19 -1.82
CA VAL A 173 -13.55 12.44 -1.82
C VAL A 173 -13.15 12.81 -0.41
N GLY A 174 -12.23 12.04 0.17
CA GLY A 174 -11.71 12.28 1.51
C GLY A 174 -10.32 11.69 1.69
N LEU A 175 -9.40 12.49 2.20
CA LEU A 175 -8.01 12.07 2.40
C LEU A 175 -7.93 10.97 3.47
N ASN A 176 -7.43 9.81 3.08
CA ASN A 176 -7.17 8.67 3.97
C ASN A 176 -5.71 8.24 3.93
N GLU A 177 -4.94 8.70 2.95
CA GLU A 177 -3.59 8.23 2.75
C GLU A 177 -2.72 9.35 2.19
N ILE A 178 -1.63 9.63 2.89
CA ILE A 178 -0.64 10.62 2.47
C ILE A 178 0.72 9.96 2.27
N ASN A 179 1.31 10.17 1.10
CA ASN A 179 2.67 9.76 0.79
C ASN A 179 3.57 11.01 0.77
N PHE A 180 4.61 10.98 1.58
CA PHE A 180 5.66 11.97 1.57
C PHE A 180 6.78 11.49 0.64
N GLY A 181 6.78 12.01 -0.58
CA GLY A 181 7.87 11.75 -1.55
C GLY A 181 9.16 12.48 -1.18
N SER A 182 10.25 12.10 -1.81
CA SER A 182 11.63 12.56 -1.53
C SER A 182 11.93 14.00 -1.97
N ASN A 183 11.10 14.98 -1.58
CA ASN A 183 11.27 16.38 -1.98
C ASN A 183 10.82 17.38 -0.93
N GLN A 184 10.76 16.98 0.35
CA GLN A 184 10.38 17.90 1.42
C GLN A 184 11.61 18.63 1.96
N PRO A 185 11.49 19.89 2.38
CA PRO A 185 12.51 20.56 3.16
C PRO A 185 12.91 19.72 4.39
N GLY A 186 14.20 19.63 4.66
CA GLY A 186 14.73 18.84 5.77
C GLY A 186 14.89 17.33 5.48
N ASP A 187 14.48 16.84 4.30
CA ASP A 187 14.75 15.45 3.93
C ASP A 187 16.25 15.20 3.77
N VAL A 188 16.69 14.12 4.39
CA VAL A 188 18.11 13.71 4.41
C VAL A 188 18.23 12.20 4.25
N CYS A 189 19.42 11.76 3.85
CA CYS A 189 19.81 10.35 3.92
C CYS A 189 21.28 10.25 4.32
N ASN A 190 21.61 9.33 5.20
CA ASN A 190 22.95 9.05 5.63
C ASN A 190 23.69 8.05 4.71
N PHE A 191 23.00 7.46 3.72
CA PHE A 191 23.60 6.65 2.65
C PHE A 191 23.79 7.47 1.37
N ARG A 192 24.63 6.95 0.46
CA ARG A 192 24.95 7.55 -0.85
C ARG A 192 24.86 6.48 -1.94
N CYS A 193 23.77 5.75 -1.98
CA CYS A 193 23.60 4.61 -2.87
C CYS A 193 23.88 4.96 -4.33
N THR A 194 24.58 4.11 -5.05
CA THR A 194 25.01 4.34 -6.44
C THR A 194 23.85 4.58 -7.41
N TYR A 195 22.70 3.98 -7.13
CA TYR A 195 21.48 4.08 -7.93
C TYR A 195 20.53 5.20 -7.45
N CYS A 196 20.87 5.93 -6.36
CA CYS A 196 19.96 6.91 -5.78
C CYS A 196 19.84 8.16 -6.63
N PHE A 197 18.68 8.38 -7.23
CA PHE A 197 18.39 9.63 -7.97
C PHE A 197 18.15 10.84 -7.04
N CYS A 198 17.93 10.60 -5.74
CA CYS A 198 17.67 11.66 -4.77
C CYS A 198 18.91 12.22 -4.06
N GLU A 199 20.12 11.69 -4.27
CA GLU A 199 21.32 12.13 -3.53
C GLU A 199 21.56 13.64 -3.66
N LYS A 200 21.53 14.18 -4.88
CA LYS A 200 21.69 15.62 -5.14
C LYS A 200 20.54 16.45 -4.55
N THR A 201 19.33 15.88 -4.55
CA THR A 201 18.13 16.51 -4.00
C THR A 201 18.25 16.64 -2.50
N PHE A 202 18.66 15.59 -1.77
CA PHE A 202 18.85 15.65 -0.32
C PHE A 202 19.87 16.68 0.13
N LYS A 203 20.98 16.83 -0.60
CA LYS A 203 21.97 17.89 -0.31
C LYS A 203 21.36 19.30 -0.37
N ARG A 204 20.45 19.52 -1.32
CA ARG A 204 19.77 20.80 -1.50
C ARG A 204 18.66 21.02 -0.46
N LEU A 205 17.91 19.95 -0.12
CA LEU A 205 16.75 20.04 0.76
C LEU A 205 17.10 20.10 2.25
N LYS A 206 18.27 19.62 2.63
CA LYS A 206 18.71 19.58 4.03
C LYS A 206 18.55 20.92 4.74
N ASP A 207 18.93 22.01 4.07
CA ASP A 207 18.93 23.37 4.60
C ASP A 207 17.87 24.26 3.91
N ALA A 208 16.94 23.65 3.15
CA ALA A 208 15.87 24.40 2.49
C ALA A 208 14.88 24.94 3.52
N THR A 209 14.53 26.22 3.38
CA THR A 209 13.58 26.92 4.24
C THR A 209 12.26 27.23 3.52
N ASP A 210 12.20 27.03 2.22
CA ASP A 210 11.03 27.23 1.41
C ASP A 210 10.16 25.96 1.34
N GLY A 211 8.89 26.08 1.63
CA GLY A 211 7.94 24.97 1.72
C GLY A 211 7.80 24.40 3.13
N PHE A 212 7.04 23.32 3.25
CA PHE A 212 6.75 22.67 4.54
C PHE A 212 7.52 21.36 4.65
N THR A 213 8.09 21.11 5.82
CA THR A 213 8.70 19.84 6.18
C THR A 213 7.63 18.76 6.34
N THR A 214 8.02 17.49 6.23
CA THR A 214 7.13 16.35 6.56
C THR A 214 6.54 16.49 7.96
N TYR A 215 7.36 16.93 8.94
CA TYR A 215 6.91 17.17 10.31
C TYR A 215 5.80 18.22 10.39
N GLU A 216 5.96 19.38 9.73
CA GLU A 216 4.96 20.45 9.77
C GLU A 216 3.62 20.01 9.18
N VAL A 217 3.65 19.26 8.08
CA VAL A 217 2.43 18.69 7.48
C VAL A 217 1.78 17.70 8.44
N MET A 218 2.55 16.75 8.98
CA MET A 218 2.03 15.77 9.95
C MET A 218 1.46 16.43 11.18
N ARG A 219 2.12 17.48 11.72
CA ARG A 219 1.64 18.22 12.86
C ARG A 219 0.28 18.84 12.59
N GLN A 220 0.11 19.57 11.50
CA GLN A 220 -1.17 20.20 11.15
C GLN A 220 -2.28 19.18 10.90
N LEU A 221 -1.99 18.06 10.21
CA LEU A 221 -2.95 16.96 10.06
C LEU A 221 -3.34 16.37 11.42
N SER A 222 -2.38 16.24 12.34
CA SER A 222 -2.62 15.67 13.67
C SER A 222 -3.52 16.53 14.56
N GLU A 223 -3.63 17.82 14.29
CA GLU A 223 -4.52 18.75 14.98
C GLU A 223 -5.99 18.63 14.51
N ARG A 224 -6.26 17.83 13.48
CA ARG A 224 -7.57 17.67 12.86
C ARG A 224 -8.22 16.35 13.26
N PRO A 225 -9.39 16.40 13.97
CA PRO A 225 -10.08 15.19 14.41
C PRO A 225 -10.51 14.26 13.27
N GLU A 226 -10.85 14.82 12.11
CA GLU A 226 -11.28 14.06 10.93
C GLU A 226 -10.22 13.09 10.38
N TYR A 227 -8.93 13.34 10.66
CA TYR A 227 -7.82 12.47 10.28
C TYR A 227 -7.39 11.51 11.40
N ASP A 228 -7.92 11.63 12.62
CA ASP A 228 -7.55 10.75 13.74
C ASP A 228 -8.31 9.42 13.70
N THR A 229 -8.12 8.67 12.65
CA THR A 229 -8.78 7.39 12.40
C THR A 229 -7.74 6.28 12.18
N ASP A 230 -8.12 5.05 12.49
CA ASP A 230 -7.31 3.85 12.22
C ASP A 230 -7.26 3.45 10.73
N ASP A 231 -8.02 4.16 9.88
CA ASP A 231 -7.96 4.03 8.42
C ASP A 231 -6.97 5.01 7.78
N PHE A 232 -6.45 6.00 8.54
CA PHE A 232 -5.51 6.98 8.00
C PHE A 232 -4.11 6.39 7.89
N ILE A 233 -3.51 6.48 6.70
CA ILE A 233 -2.20 5.90 6.38
C ILE A 233 -1.20 7.01 6.08
N VAL A 234 -0.05 6.94 6.72
CA VAL A 234 1.10 7.82 6.45
C VAL A 234 2.22 6.98 5.83
N GLN A 235 2.60 7.32 4.60
CA GLN A 235 3.72 6.69 3.92
C GLN A 235 4.95 7.59 4.00
N LEU A 236 6.00 7.08 4.64
CA LEU A 236 7.28 7.76 4.83
C LEU A 236 8.34 7.07 3.96
N ALA A 237 8.57 7.63 2.78
CA ALA A 237 9.44 7.03 1.75
C ALA A 237 10.56 7.97 1.30
N ASN A 238 10.91 8.96 2.10
CA ASN A 238 11.82 10.04 1.76
C ASN A 238 13.15 9.97 2.53
N GLY A 239 14.21 9.67 1.84
CA GLY A 239 15.55 9.61 2.43
C GLY A 239 15.69 8.51 3.48
N GLU A 240 16.24 8.88 4.63
CA GLU A 240 16.26 8.03 5.82
C GLU A 240 15.50 8.71 6.96
N PHE A 241 14.38 8.11 7.32
CA PHE A 241 13.47 8.66 8.30
C PHE A 241 14.14 8.95 9.65
N CYS A 242 14.92 7.99 10.17
CA CYS A 242 15.61 8.15 11.44
C CYS A 242 16.82 9.10 11.40
N ALA A 243 17.25 9.55 10.21
CA ALA A 243 18.26 10.60 10.08
C ALA A 243 17.66 12.01 10.00
N ASN A 244 16.33 12.13 9.86
CA ASN A 244 15.65 13.41 9.83
C ASN A 244 15.68 14.06 11.21
N LYS A 245 16.00 15.35 11.28
CA LYS A 245 16.10 16.10 12.53
C LYS A 245 14.79 16.17 13.33
N TYR A 246 13.65 15.94 12.69
CA TYR A 246 12.31 15.90 13.32
C TYR A 246 11.79 14.46 13.51
N CYS A 247 12.68 13.47 13.45
CA CYS A 247 12.26 12.06 13.56
C CYS A 247 11.49 11.81 14.87
N ASP A 248 12.00 12.27 15.98
CA ASP A 248 11.39 12.03 17.29
C ASP A 248 10.03 12.71 17.44
N GLU A 249 9.88 13.95 16.94
CA GLU A 249 8.62 14.68 16.95
C GLU A 249 7.57 14.01 16.04
N MET A 250 7.99 13.53 14.88
CA MET A 250 7.10 12.77 13.99
C MET A 250 6.66 11.45 14.63
N LEU A 251 7.58 10.75 15.30
CA LEU A 251 7.25 9.54 16.07
C LEU A 251 6.30 9.83 17.23
N ASP A 252 6.45 10.95 17.93
CA ASP A 252 5.52 11.35 18.98
C ASP A 252 4.11 11.60 18.44
N ILE A 253 3.96 12.14 17.22
CA ILE A 253 2.68 12.27 16.56
C ILE A 253 2.13 10.88 16.25
N LEU A 254 2.91 10.00 15.62
CA LEU A 254 2.49 8.65 15.24
C LEU A 254 2.10 7.81 16.46
N LEU A 255 2.79 7.94 17.58
CA LEU A 255 2.48 7.23 18.83
C LEU A 255 1.16 7.69 19.45
N ARG A 256 0.83 8.99 19.34
CA ARG A 256 -0.43 9.55 19.89
C ARG A 256 -1.64 9.32 19.01
N LYS A 257 -1.44 9.23 17.67
CA LYS A 257 -2.53 9.08 16.70
C LYS A 257 -2.81 7.62 16.37
N LYS A 258 -4.01 7.34 15.85
CA LYS A 258 -4.40 5.98 15.41
C LYS A 258 -3.83 5.61 14.05
N TRP A 259 -3.05 6.46 13.44
CA TRP A 259 -2.54 6.33 12.08
C TRP A 259 -1.74 5.06 11.86
N LYS A 260 -1.93 4.44 10.72
CA LYS A 260 -1.09 3.36 10.24
C LYS A 260 0.08 3.94 9.45
N VAL A 261 1.21 3.24 9.46
CA VAL A 261 2.45 3.71 8.85
C VAL A 261 2.96 2.69 7.85
N GLU A 262 3.35 3.17 6.68
CA GLU A 262 4.20 2.46 5.73
C GLU A 262 5.54 3.16 5.69
N LEU A 263 6.60 2.44 5.99
CA LEU A 263 7.94 3.00 6.16
C LEU A 263 8.93 2.40 5.17
N LEU A 264 9.64 3.26 4.46
CA LEU A 264 10.86 2.92 3.74
C LEU A 264 12.05 3.45 4.54
N SER A 265 12.92 2.56 5.00
CA SER A 265 14.10 2.92 5.80
C SER A 265 15.30 2.03 5.43
N ASN A 266 16.49 2.58 5.51
CA ASN A 266 17.71 1.81 5.36
C ASN A 266 18.14 1.04 6.64
N MET A 267 17.39 1.24 7.72
CA MET A 267 17.53 0.57 9.03
C MET A 267 18.90 0.72 9.69
N SER A 268 19.71 1.70 9.28
CA SER A 268 21.05 1.92 9.86
C SER A 268 21.03 2.58 11.23
N ILE A 269 19.93 3.24 11.58
CA ILE A 269 19.74 3.96 12.85
C ILE A 269 18.63 3.28 13.64
N TYR A 270 18.96 2.81 14.84
CA TYR A 270 17.96 2.30 15.77
C TYR A 270 17.33 3.46 16.56
N ASN A 271 16.01 3.42 16.70
CA ASN A 271 15.23 4.41 17.48
C ASN A 271 14.19 3.70 18.35
N GLU A 272 14.20 3.95 19.66
CA GLU A 272 13.31 3.30 20.62
C GLU A 272 11.82 3.63 20.39
N LYS A 273 11.50 4.88 20.01
CA LYS A 273 10.12 5.26 19.72
C LYS A 273 9.61 4.53 18.45
N LEU A 274 10.48 4.35 17.45
CA LEU A 274 10.13 3.56 16.27
C LEU A 274 9.90 2.09 16.63
N ALA A 275 10.72 1.52 17.52
CA ALA A 275 10.51 0.18 18.03
C ALA A 275 9.15 0.06 18.76
N THR A 276 8.80 1.03 19.59
CA THR A 276 7.49 1.10 20.26
C THR A 276 6.34 1.19 19.25
N LEU A 277 6.49 1.98 18.18
CA LEU A 277 5.50 2.08 17.13
C LEU A 277 5.32 0.74 16.38
N MET A 278 6.40 0.03 16.10
CA MET A 278 6.37 -1.31 15.48
C MET A 278 5.66 -2.32 16.38
N ASP A 279 6.00 -2.35 17.65
CA ASP A 279 5.38 -3.24 18.66
C ASP A 279 3.86 -2.99 18.81
N SER A 280 3.40 -1.76 18.57
CA SER A 280 1.98 -1.42 18.59
C SER A 280 1.15 -2.04 17.43
N GLY A 281 1.78 -2.69 16.45
CA GLY A 281 1.13 -3.27 15.26
C GLY A 281 0.63 -2.24 14.25
N ARG A 282 0.98 -0.96 14.39
CA ARG A 282 0.54 0.11 13.47
C ARG A 282 1.45 0.33 12.26
N VAL A 283 2.65 -0.26 12.28
CA VAL A 283 3.50 -0.31 11.08
C VAL A 283 2.94 -1.38 10.16
N ARG A 284 2.26 -0.94 9.11
CA ARG A 284 1.59 -1.79 8.11
C ARG A 284 2.57 -2.44 7.14
N SER A 285 3.65 -1.74 6.85
CA SER A 285 4.71 -2.21 5.96
C SER A 285 6.03 -1.52 6.33
N LEU A 286 7.08 -2.30 6.48
CA LEU A 286 8.46 -1.83 6.57
C LEU A 286 9.23 -2.38 5.38
N MET A 287 9.73 -1.51 4.51
CA MET A 287 10.58 -1.90 3.39
C MET A 287 12.00 -1.40 3.61
N THR A 288 12.97 -2.28 3.49
CA THR A 288 14.40 -1.92 3.49
C THR A 288 15.11 -2.47 2.26
N SER A 289 15.88 -1.61 1.59
CA SER A 289 16.69 -1.99 0.43
C SER A 289 18.08 -2.41 0.90
N LEU A 290 18.27 -3.71 1.15
CA LEU A 290 19.58 -4.27 1.52
C LEU A 290 20.50 -4.36 0.29
N ASP A 291 20.01 -4.94 -0.81
CA ASP A 291 20.61 -5.00 -2.14
C ASP A 291 21.98 -5.71 -2.21
N ALA A 292 22.38 -6.43 -1.18
CA ALA A 292 23.64 -7.14 -1.12
C ALA A 292 23.55 -8.33 -0.16
N GLY A 293 24.32 -9.37 -0.44
CA GLY A 293 24.52 -10.51 0.45
C GLY A 293 25.84 -10.46 1.20
N THR A 294 26.76 -9.59 0.75
CA THR A 294 28.08 -9.43 1.36
C THR A 294 28.34 -8.00 1.79
N ARG A 295 29.21 -7.82 2.79
CA ARG A 295 29.62 -6.49 3.26
C ARG A 295 30.33 -5.69 2.17
N GLU A 296 31.15 -6.37 1.37
CA GLU A 296 31.88 -5.74 0.27
C GLU A 296 30.93 -5.14 -0.76
N THR A 297 29.98 -5.93 -1.26
CA THR A 297 28.97 -5.48 -2.22
C THR A 297 28.06 -4.40 -1.62
N PHE A 298 27.68 -4.53 -0.35
CA PHE A 298 26.91 -3.50 0.34
C PHE A 298 27.67 -2.17 0.35
N MET A 299 28.95 -2.16 0.73
CA MET A 299 29.77 -0.95 0.72
C MET A 299 29.94 -0.35 -0.67
N LYS A 300 30.12 -1.19 -1.70
CA LYS A 300 30.19 -0.78 -3.10
C LYS A 300 28.90 -0.07 -3.55
N ILE A 301 27.73 -0.60 -3.16
CA ILE A 301 26.42 -0.07 -3.55
C ILE A 301 26.02 1.13 -2.68
N LYS A 302 26.09 0.99 -1.36
CA LYS A 302 25.57 2.00 -0.40
C LYS A 302 26.57 3.09 -0.08
N ARG A 303 27.85 2.88 -0.39
CA ARG A 303 28.98 3.80 -0.12
C ARG A 303 29.14 4.16 1.35
N VAL A 304 28.78 3.25 2.22
CA VAL A 304 28.95 3.32 3.68
C VAL A 304 29.17 1.93 4.24
N ASP A 305 29.92 1.83 5.32
CA ASP A 305 30.17 0.57 6.03
C ASP A 305 29.19 0.42 7.21
N MET A 306 27.97 -0.05 6.90
CA MET A 306 26.93 -0.27 7.89
C MET A 306 26.19 -1.60 7.70
N PHE A 307 26.80 -2.55 7.00
CA PHE A 307 26.15 -3.82 6.67
C PHE A 307 25.68 -4.59 7.91
N ASP A 308 26.60 -4.87 8.82
CA ASP A 308 26.28 -5.64 10.03
C ASP A 308 25.26 -4.89 10.91
N ARG A 309 25.40 -3.56 11.03
CA ARG A 309 24.50 -2.73 11.82
C ARG A 309 23.06 -2.75 11.29
N VAL A 310 22.87 -2.74 9.98
CA VAL A 310 21.54 -2.85 9.36
C VAL A 310 20.91 -4.20 9.72
N ILE A 311 21.68 -5.27 9.62
CA ILE A 311 21.19 -6.63 9.93
C ILE A 311 20.87 -6.75 11.43
N GLU A 312 21.72 -6.24 12.31
CA GLU A 312 21.48 -6.22 13.76
C GLU A 312 20.23 -5.44 14.10
N ASN A 313 20.05 -4.26 13.53
CA ASN A 313 18.85 -3.45 13.74
C ASN A 313 17.58 -4.18 13.24
N LEU A 314 17.61 -4.82 12.07
CA LEU A 314 16.49 -5.61 11.55
C LEU A 314 16.10 -6.78 12.47
N LYS A 315 17.08 -7.38 13.16
CA LYS A 315 16.83 -8.41 14.17
C LYS A 315 16.30 -7.83 15.48
N LYS A 316 16.74 -6.63 15.84
CA LYS A 316 16.39 -5.97 17.11
C LYS A 316 14.98 -5.38 17.09
N TYR A 317 14.52 -4.86 15.94
CA TYR A 317 13.19 -4.27 15.84
C TYR A 317 12.07 -5.31 15.96
N PRO A 318 11.01 -5.04 16.77
CA PRO A 318 9.89 -5.94 16.98
C PRO A 318 8.88 -5.87 15.80
N VAL A 319 9.37 -5.88 14.55
CA VAL A 319 8.50 -5.83 13.38
C VAL A 319 7.83 -7.17 13.14
N ASP A 320 6.53 -7.14 12.84
CA ASP A 320 5.82 -8.31 12.34
C ASP A 320 6.44 -8.75 11.00
N LYS A 321 6.92 -9.98 10.97
CA LYS A 321 7.62 -10.53 9.79
C LYS A 321 6.74 -10.58 8.54
N THR A 322 5.43 -10.60 8.68
CA THR A 322 4.48 -10.52 7.56
C THR A 322 4.45 -9.12 6.93
N GLN A 323 4.93 -8.11 7.63
CA GLN A 323 4.96 -6.70 7.23
C GLN A 323 6.36 -6.25 6.80
N LEU A 324 7.39 -7.08 7.00
CA LEU A 324 8.76 -6.79 6.59
C LEU A 324 8.99 -7.19 5.13
N LEU A 325 9.46 -6.23 4.33
CA LEU A 325 9.88 -6.41 2.94
C LEU A 325 11.37 -6.13 2.81
N LEU A 326 12.16 -7.16 2.51
CA LEU A 326 13.57 -7.03 2.18
C LEU A 326 13.70 -6.85 0.67
N LYS A 327 14.02 -5.64 0.26
CA LYS A 327 14.16 -5.30 -1.16
C LYS A 327 15.56 -5.62 -1.65
N TYR A 328 15.62 -6.21 -2.85
CA TYR A 328 16.83 -6.46 -3.60
C TYR A 328 16.73 -5.77 -4.96
N ILE A 329 17.48 -4.67 -5.12
CA ILE A 329 17.61 -3.98 -6.39
C ILE A 329 18.78 -4.63 -7.12
N MET A 330 18.53 -5.38 -8.18
CA MET A 330 19.58 -5.97 -8.99
C MET A 330 20.29 -4.91 -9.81
N LEU A 331 21.61 -4.99 -9.80
CA LEU A 331 22.54 -4.09 -10.50
C LEU A 331 23.49 -4.95 -11.32
N ASP A 332 23.42 -4.80 -12.64
CA ASP A 332 24.20 -5.57 -13.61
C ASP A 332 25.70 -5.51 -13.31
N GLY A 333 26.34 -6.67 -13.22
CA GLY A 333 27.77 -6.84 -12.92
C GLY A 333 28.19 -6.40 -11.52
N VAL A 334 27.24 -6.22 -10.58
CA VAL A 334 27.56 -5.75 -9.21
C VAL A 334 27.11 -6.74 -8.16
N ASN A 335 25.81 -7.05 -8.10
CA ASN A 335 25.20 -7.94 -7.10
C ASN A 335 24.41 -9.09 -7.75
N ASP A 336 24.49 -9.24 -9.05
CA ASP A 336 23.89 -10.31 -9.83
C ASP A 336 24.83 -11.53 -9.94
N ASN A 337 25.31 -12.01 -8.80
CA ASN A 337 26.19 -13.17 -8.66
C ASN A 337 25.72 -14.08 -7.50
N GLU A 338 26.15 -15.33 -7.54
CA GLU A 338 25.70 -16.35 -6.60
C GLU A 338 26.01 -16.04 -5.15
N GLU A 339 27.21 -15.49 -4.86
CA GLU A 339 27.65 -15.17 -3.51
C GLU A 339 26.73 -14.14 -2.85
N ASP A 340 26.42 -13.04 -3.56
CA ASP A 340 25.50 -12.02 -3.06
C ASP A 340 24.07 -12.52 -2.93
N ILE A 341 23.60 -13.32 -3.88
CA ILE A 341 22.25 -13.92 -3.82
C ILE A 341 22.12 -14.86 -2.63
N ASP A 342 23.10 -15.72 -2.41
CA ASP A 342 23.07 -16.69 -1.33
C ASP A 342 23.19 -16.00 0.03
N GLY A 343 24.11 -15.04 0.16
CA GLY A 343 24.25 -14.25 1.39
C GLY A 343 23.01 -13.41 1.70
N PHE A 344 22.41 -12.76 0.69
CA PHE A 344 21.15 -12.04 0.89
C PHE A 344 20.02 -12.97 1.36
N PHE A 345 19.92 -14.16 0.78
CA PHE A 345 18.92 -15.15 1.18
C PHE A 345 19.12 -15.59 2.63
N ASP A 346 20.37 -15.87 3.04
CA ASP A 346 20.70 -16.23 4.43
C ASP A 346 20.31 -15.10 5.41
N ILE A 347 20.53 -13.85 5.03
CA ILE A 347 20.05 -12.70 5.81
C ILE A 347 18.53 -12.70 5.87
N ALA A 348 17.84 -12.86 4.74
CA ALA A 348 16.38 -12.90 4.71
C ALA A 348 15.81 -13.99 5.61
N MET A 349 16.42 -15.17 5.61
CA MET A 349 16.08 -16.27 6.54
C MET A 349 16.29 -15.88 8.00
N SER A 350 17.39 -15.19 8.31
CA SER A 350 17.74 -14.84 9.69
C SER A 350 16.87 -13.75 10.29
N VAL A 351 16.42 -12.77 9.47
CA VAL A 351 15.57 -11.67 9.93
C VAL A 351 14.09 -11.93 9.71
N GLY A 352 13.75 -12.83 8.80
CA GLY A 352 12.37 -13.12 8.36
C GLY A 352 11.84 -12.04 7.39
N GLY A 353 10.59 -12.19 6.99
CA GLY A 353 9.92 -11.26 6.09
C GLY A 353 9.83 -11.77 4.64
N ALA A 354 9.21 -10.96 3.78
CA ALA A 354 9.09 -11.24 2.36
C ALA A 354 10.23 -10.60 1.57
N ILE A 355 10.55 -11.16 0.41
CA ILE A 355 11.56 -10.60 -0.51
C ILE A 355 10.86 -9.78 -1.59
N SER A 356 11.40 -8.60 -1.92
CA SER A 356 10.92 -7.75 -3.01
C SER A 356 12.02 -7.57 -4.04
N LEU A 357 11.85 -8.14 -5.23
CA LEU A 357 12.79 -7.98 -6.34
C LEU A 357 12.51 -6.70 -7.14
N SER A 358 13.58 -6.04 -7.57
CA SER A 358 13.52 -4.78 -8.31
C SER A 358 14.74 -4.61 -9.21
N SER A 359 14.64 -3.74 -10.21
CA SER A 359 15.77 -3.27 -10.99
C SER A 359 16.07 -1.79 -10.78
N ASN A 360 17.20 -1.33 -11.28
CA ASN A 360 17.57 0.08 -11.24
C ASN A 360 16.83 0.87 -12.32
N LEU A 361 16.07 1.89 -11.91
CA LEU A 361 15.40 2.86 -12.80
C LEU A 361 14.63 2.22 -13.99
N SER A 362 13.92 1.13 -13.72
CA SER A 362 13.13 0.40 -14.73
C SER A 362 13.96 -0.17 -15.90
N ALA A 363 15.27 -0.30 -15.75
CA ALA A 363 16.09 -1.02 -16.72
C ALA A 363 15.66 -2.49 -16.78
N PRO A 364 15.58 -3.09 -17.98
CA PRO A 364 15.26 -4.51 -18.11
C PRO A 364 16.35 -5.36 -17.45
N TYR A 365 15.94 -6.50 -16.92
CA TYR A 365 16.89 -7.50 -16.45
C TYR A 365 17.72 -8.05 -17.61
N THR A 366 19.01 -8.21 -17.42
CA THR A 366 19.86 -9.03 -18.26
C THR A 366 19.53 -10.51 -18.07
N ASP A 367 20.04 -11.39 -18.93
CA ASP A 367 19.81 -12.84 -18.78
C ASP A 367 20.42 -13.34 -17.46
N ASN A 368 21.61 -12.84 -17.08
CA ASN A 368 22.21 -13.17 -15.79
C ASN A 368 21.32 -12.70 -14.61
N MET A 369 20.79 -11.49 -14.66
CA MET A 369 19.88 -11.00 -13.63
C MET A 369 18.61 -11.86 -13.54
N ARG A 370 18.07 -12.38 -14.64
CA ARG A 370 16.93 -13.31 -14.66
C ARG A 370 17.29 -14.65 -14.03
N GLU A 371 18.47 -15.18 -14.33
CA GLU A 371 18.97 -16.40 -13.71
C GLU A 371 19.08 -16.22 -12.17
N MET A 372 19.69 -15.14 -11.73
CA MET A 372 19.84 -14.82 -10.30
C MET A 372 18.49 -14.57 -9.62
N ALA A 373 17.55 -13.91 -10.28
CA ALA A 373 16.19 -13.74 -9.77
C ALA A 373 15.48 -15.09 -9.61
N SER A 374 15.62 -16.00 -10.60
CA SER A 374 15.07 -17.35 -10.50
C SER A 374 15.67 -18.12 -9.32
N ARG A 375 16.97 -17.99 -9.10
CA ARG A 375 17.66 -18.59 -7.93
C ARG A 375 17.06 -18.11 -6.60
N ILE A 376 16.86 -16.79 -6.42
CA ILE A 376 16.18 -16.24 -5.22
C ILE A 376 14.78 -16.83 -5.08
N ILE A 377 14.00 -16.85 -6.14
CA ILE A 377 12.61 -17.33 -6.12
C ILE A 377 12.56 -18.81 -5.73
N MET A 378 13.41 -19.63 -6.32
CA MET A 378 13.46 -21.08 -6.02
C MET A 378 13.85 -21.34 -4.56
N LYS A 379 14.88 -20.67 -4.05
CA LYS A 379 15.28 -20.76 -2.64
C LYS A 379 14.14 -20.31 -1.71
N ALA A 380 13.51 -19.18 -2.02
CA ALA A 380 12.43 -18.63 -1.23
C ALA A 380 11.21 -19.57 -1.20
N LYS A 381 10.84 -20.18 -2.32
CA LYS A 381 9.77 -21.20 -2.38
C LYS A 381 10.07 -22.39 -1.48
N THR A 382 11.27 -22.94 -1.59
CA THR A 382 11.69 -24.07 -0.74
C THR A 382 11.62 -23.73 0.73
N ALA A 383 11.91 -22.49 1.10
CA ALA A 383 11.87 -22.01 2.50
C ALA A 383 10.51 -21.43 2.92
N GLY A 384 9.50 -21.39 2.03
CA GLY A 384 8.18 -20.82 2.33
C GLY A 384 8.16 -19.29 2.46
N ILE A 385 9.18 -18.60 1.93
CA ILE A 385 9.27 -17.14 1.91
C ILE A 385 8.52 -16.59 0.69
N LYS A 386 7.70 -15.55 0.91
CA LYS A 386 7.01 -14.86 -0.19
C LYS A 386 7.99 -13.99 -0.98
N VAL A 387 7.90 -14.07 -2.30
CA VAL A 387 8.61 -13.18 -3.22
C VAL A 387 7.62 -12.32 -3.97
N GLY A 388 7.84 -11.03 -3.98
CA GLY A 388 7.06 -10.06 -4.71
C GLY A 388 7.92 -9.15 -5.58
N THR A 389 7.27 -8.22 -6.26
CA THR A 389 7.94 -7.23 -7.11
C THR A 389 7.64 -5.83 -6.63
N ASN A 390 8.60 -4.92 -6.77
CA ASN A 390 8.31 -3.50 -6.82
C ASN A 390 8.16 -3.09 -8.30
N SER A 391 6.92 -3.12 -8.79
CA SER A 391 6.60 -2.85 -10.20
C SER A 391 6.99 -1.45 -10.67
N SER A 392 7.22 -0.50 -9.75
CA SER A 392 7.69 0.85 -10.09
C SER A 392 9.11 0.89 -10.67
N TYR A 393 9.88 -0.17 -10.47
CA TYR A 393 11.29 -0.27 -10.88
C TYR A 393 11.58 -1.49 -11.77
N LEU A 394 10.57 -2.18 -12.21
CA LEU A 394 10.70 -3.32 -13.13
C LEU A 394 9.96 -3.02 -14.43
N THR A 395 10.46 -3.54 -15.53
CA THR A 395 9.70 -3.56 -16.79
C THR A 395 8.48 -4.45 -16.64
N THR A 396 7.49 -4.26 -17.50
CA THR A 396 6.30 -5.13 -17.55
C THR A 396 6.70 -6.58 -17.80
N ALA A 397 7.68 -6.82 -18.67
CA ALA A 397 8.19 -8.16 -18.99
C ALA A 397 8.84 -8.82 -17.76
N ASP A 398 9.70 -8.10 -17.05
CA ASP A 398 10.36 -8.64 -15.84
C ASP A 398 9.38 -8.85 -14.70
N THR A 399 8.40 -7.96 -14.55
CA THR A 399 7.31 -8.15 -13.56
C THR A 399 6.50 -9.41 -13.86
N LYS A 400 6.19 -9.65 -15.14
CA LYS A 400 5.49 -10.86 -15.58
C LYS A 400 6.34 -12.10 -15.32
N PHE A 401 7.60 -12.08 -15.71
CA PHE A 401 8.57 -13.15 -15.48
C PHE A 401 8.64 -13.57 -14.00
N ILE A 402 8.85 -12.60 -13.09
CA ILE A 402 8.95 -12.89 -11.66
C ILE A 402 7.63 -13.48 -11.13
N LYS A 403 6.48 -12.94 -11.55
CA LYS A 403 5.16 -13.47 -11.14
C LYS A 403 4.96 -14.90 -11.61
N GLU A 404 5.28 -15.22 -12.86
CA GLU A 404 5.16 -16.57 -13.41
C GLU A 404 6.06 -17.56 -12.65
N GLN A 405 7.31 -17.17 -12.38
CA GLN A 405 8.23 -18.00 -11.58
C GLN A 405 7.77 -18.15 -10.12
N SER A 406 7.09 -17.17 -9.54
CA SER A 406 6.63 -17.22 -8.16
C SER A 406 5.38 -18.08 -7.96
N LEU A 407 4.59 -18.31 -9.00
CA LEU A 407 3.34 -19.08 -8.96
C LEU A 407 3.54 -20.59 -9.17
N ILE A 408 4.69 -21.00 -9.70
CA ILE A 408 5.07 -22.41 -9.87
C ILE A 408 5.67 -22.92 -8.56
#